data_8e751630e1f0c8fd84d814ec7d79fe3d
#
_entry.id   8e751630e1f0c8fd84d814ec7d79fe3d
#
_cell.length_a   1.000
_cell.length_b   1.000
_cell.length_c   1.000
_cell.angle_alpha   90.00
_cell.angle_beta   90.00
_cell.angle_gamma   90.00
#
_symmetry.space_group_name_H-M   'P 1'
#
loop_
_entity.id
_entity.type
_entity.pdbx_description
1 polymer ?
#
loop_
_entity_poly.entity_id
_entity_poly.type
_entity_poly.pdbx_seq_one_letter_code
_entity_poly.pdbx_strand_id
1 'polypeptide(L)'
;VRTVEHLLAALAGLGIDNVRIDISGSEVPLLDGSALGWVDAVRQAGRQVQAALRPVARLSQPVSIHQGDAFVAAFPAPAPRFTYGIDFDVAAIGNQWFSWAPDLDPFGSRGFATEVAPARTFGLAHQVEQLRASGLIQGGNLDNALVCGDTGWLNPPLRFDNEPARHKMLDLIGDLSLLGSLPLAHIVAYKASHRLHGELAAALVPALVYGDGTL
;
A
#
# COMPACT_ATOMS: atom_id res chain seq x y z
N VAL A 1 7.64 4.65 -15.39
CA VAL A 1 7.06 3.32 -15.09
C VAL A 1 5.80 3.55 -14.31
N ARG A 2 4.73 2.80 -14.60
CA ARG A 2 3.42 2.89 -13.96
C ARG A 2 3.12 1.65 -13.15
N THR A 3 2.08 1.70 -12.31
CA THR A 3 1.57 0.57 -11.50
C THR A 3 2.66 -0.03 -10.61
N VAL A 4 3.38 0.84 -9.91
CA VAL A 4 4.54 0.46 -9.10
C VAL A 4 4.19 0.15 -7.65
N GLU A 5 3.01 0.58 -7.20
CA GLU A 5 2.57 0.60 -5.81
C GLU A 5 2.60 -0.76 -5.13
N HIS A 6 2.14 -1.83 -5.81
CA HIS A 6 2.12 -3.18 -5.23
C HIS A 6 3.52 -3.77 -5.08
N LEU A 7 4.40 -3.58 -6.08
CA LEU A 7 5.79 -3.99 -6.00
C LEU A 7 6.53 -3.23 -4.90
N LEU A 8 6.38 -1.91 -4.85
CA LEU A 8 7.01 -1.07 -3.84
C LEU A 8 6.49 -1.40 -2.43
N ALA A 9 5.18 -1.68 -2.28
CA ALA A 9 4.63 -2.14 -1.02
C ALA A 9 5.24 -3.47 -0.56
N ALA A 10 5.44 -4.43 -1.48
CA ALA A 10 6.08 -5.70 -1.16
C ALA A 10 7.53 -5.49 -0.69
N LEU A 11 8.30 -4.66 -1.37
CA LEU A 11 9.69 -4.37 -0.99
C LEU A 11 9.76 -3.69 0.38
N ALA A 12 8.96 -2.64 0.60
CA ALA A 12 8.91 -1.92 1.88
C ALA A 12 8.42 -2.81 3.02
N GLY A 13 7.33 -3.56 2.80
CA GLY A 13 6.72 -4.44 3.80
C GLY A 13 7.59 -5.63 4.18
N LEU A 14 8.49 -6.08 3.29
CA LEU A 14 9.47 -7.13 3.54
C LEU A 14 10.82 -6.61 4.05
N GLY A 15 10.97 -5.29 4.18
CA GLY A 15 12.21 -4.67 4.64
C GLY A 15 13.37 -4.79 3.66
N ILE A 16 13.08 -4.73 2.34
CA ILE A 16 14.10 -4.75 1.29
C ILE A 16 14.55 -3.31 1.01
N ASP A 17 15.79 -3.00 1.31
CA ASP A 17 16.38 -1.67 1.10
C ASP A 17 17.00 -1.52 -0.27
N ASN A 18 17.67 -2.56 -0.75
CA ASN A 18 18.43 -2.52 -1.99
C ASN A 18 18.01 -3.69 -2.89
N VAL A 19 17.54 -3.36 -4.08
CA VAL A 19 17.11 -4.32 -5.08
C VAL A 19 17.37 -3.77 -6.48
N ARG A 20 17.69 -4.63 -7.41
CA ARG A 20 17.73 -4.30 -8.83
C ARG A 20 16.45 -4.83 -9.48
N ILE A 21 15.77 -3.94 -10.21
CA ILE A 21 14.54 -4.26 -10.94
C ILE A 21 14.81 -3.95 -12.42
N ASP A 22 14.80 -4.96 -13.25
CA ASP A 22 14.91 -4.81 -14.70
C ASP A 22 13.50 -4.95 -15.31
N ILE A 23 13.06 -3.93 -16.03
CA ILE A 23 11.75 -3.90 -16.69
C ILE A 23 11.91 -3.50 -18.15
N SER A 24 11.28 -4.25 -19.05
CA SER A 24 11.30 -3.97 -20.49
C SER A 24 10.11 -3.14 -20.98
N GLY A 25 9.08 -2.98 -20.14
CA GLY A 25 7.86 -2.23 -20.43
C GLY A 25 7.76 -0.91 -19.69
N SER A 26 6.68 -0.19 -19.93
CA SER A 26 6.34 1.08 -19.25
C SER A 26 5.53 0.87 -17.98
N GLU A 27 5.16 -0.37 -17.65
CA GLU A 27 4.24 -0.69 -16.56
C GLU A 27 4.68 -1.97 -15.85
N VAL A 28 4.61 -1.97 -14.51
CA VAL A 28 4.84 -3.15 -13.69
C VAL A 28 3.63 -4.09 -13.81
N PRO A 29 3.83 -5.42 -13.96
CA PRO A 29 2.72 -6.36 -14.01
C PRO A 29 1.81 -6.29 -12.78
N LEU A 30 0.50 -6.27 -13.00
CA LEU A 30 -0.50 -6.24 -11.94
C LEU A 30 -0.60 -7.57 -11.18
N LEU A 31 -0.20 -8.67 -11.83
CA LEU A 31 -0.34 -10.06 -11.34
C LEU A 31 -1.80 -10.39 -11.01
N ASP A 32 -2.06 -10.86 -9.79
CA ASP A 32 -3.40 -11.16 -9.31
C ASP A 32 -4.13 -9.95 -8.67
N GLY A 33 -3.56 -8.76 -8.83
CA GLY A 33 -4.09 -7.53 -8.24
C GLY A 33 -3.69 -7.29 -6.77
N SER A 34 -2.87 -8.18 -6.20
CA SER A 34 -2.32 -8.05 -4.85
C SER A 34 -0.79 -7.91 -4.89
N ALA A 35 -0.15 -7.79 -3.73
CA ALA A 35 1.30 -7.82 -3.62
C ALA A 35 1.85 -9.25 -3.37
N LEU A 36 0.99 -10.27 -3.29
CA LEU A 36 1.39 -11.62 -2.88
C LEU A 36 2.41 -12.25 -3.84
N GLY A 37 2.20 -12.11 -5.15
CA GLY A 37 3.14 -12.64 -6.16
C GLY A 37 4.54 -12.02 -6.03
N TRP A 38 4.64 -10.74 -5.67
CA TRP A 38 5.92 -10.06 -5.40
C TRP A 38 6.56 -10.57 -4.10
N VAL A 39 5.77 -10.80 -3.06
CA VAL A 39 6.23 -11.42 -1.80
C VAL A 39 6.81 -12.80 -2.08
N ASP A 40 6.15 -13.62 -2.89
CA ASP A 40 6.62 -14.96 -3.24
C ASP A 40 7.90 -14.92 -4.07
N ALA A 41 8.02 -13.97 -5.00
CA ALA A 41 9.24 -13.76 -5.77
C ALA A 41 10.45 -13.41 -4.86
N VAL A 42 10.25 -12.50 -3.89
CA VAL A 42 11.29 -12.14 -2.90
C VAL A 42 11.64 -13.35 -2.01
N ARG A 43 10.63 -14.12 -1.58
CA ARG A 43 10.85 -15.34 -0.77
C ARG A 43 11.69 -16.37 -1.52
N GLN A 44 11.42 -16.57 -2.81
CA GLN A 44 12.17 -17.50 -3.68
C GLN A 44 13.60 -17.01 -3.96
N ALA A 45 13.78 -15.72 -4.22
CA ALA A 45 15.09 -15.12 -4.47
C ALA A 45 15.98 -15.11 -3.22
N GLY A 46 15.36 -15.08 -2.03
CA GLY A 46 16.05 -14.92 -0.76
C GLY A 46 16.43 -13.46 -0.47
N ARG A 47 16.92 -13.22 0.73
CA ARG A 47 17.36 -11.92 1.22
C ARG A 47 18.76 -12.03 1.82
N GLN A 48 19.58 -11.03 1.58
CA GLN A 48 20.92 -10.95 2.19
C GLN A 48 20.99 -9.73 3.10
N VAL A 49 21.30 -9.96 4.38
CA VAL A 49 21.55 -8.87 5.32
C VAL A 49 22.85 -8.18 4.97
N GLN A 50 22.83 -6.87 4.89
CA GLN A 50 23.99 -6.03 4.60
C GLN A 50 24.57 -5.47 5.92
N ALA A 51 25.87 -5.18 5.92
CA ALA A 51 26.54 -4.63 7.12
C ALA A 51 26.21 -3.14 7.37
N ALA A 52 25.74 -2.43 6.34
CA ALA A 52 25.34 -1.03 6.47
C ALA A 52 24.06 -0.90 7.32
N LEU A 53 24.06 0.01 8.26
CA LEU A 53 22.87 0.33 9.06
C LEU A 53 21.90 1.18 8.22
N ARG A 54 20.61 0.90 8.34
CA ARG A 54 19.56 1.73 7.75
C ARG A 54 19.40 3.00 8.61
N PRO A 55 19.45 4.19 8.00
CA PRO A 55 19.07 5.41 8.72
C PRO A 55 17.63 5.33 9.22
N VAL A 56 17.39 5.73 10.45
CA VAL A 56 16.04 5.79 11.02
C VAL A 56 15.44 7.15 10.77
N ALA A 57 14.38 7.20 9.97
CA ALA A 57 13.62 8.43 9.71
C ALA A 57 12.62 8.68 10.85
N ARG A 58 12.78 9.76 11.59
CA ARG A 58 11.87 10.18 12.67
C ARG A 58 11.08 11.40 12.22
N LEU A 59 9.79 11.38 12.46
CA LEU A 59 8.95 12.55 12.21
C LEU A 59 9.09 13.54 13.39
N SER A 60 9.42 14.79 13.10
CA SER A 60 9.66 15.83 14.12
C SER A 60 8.36 16.50 14.60
N GLN A 61 7.33 16.55 13.76
CA GLN A 61 6.05 17.20 14.04
C GLN A 61 4.94 16.56 13.21
N PRO A 62 3.67 16.66 13.61
CA PRO A 62 2.57 16.18 12.80
C PRO A 62 2.49 16.88 11.43
N VAL A 63 2.14 16.11 10.39
CA VAL A 63 1.91 16.59 9.03
C VAL A 63 0.57 16.03 8.55
N SER A 64 -0.27 16.85 7.91
CA SER A 64 -1.55 16.38 7.36
C SER A 64 -1.87 17.06 6.03
N ILE A 65 -2.51 16.30 5.14
CA ILE A 65 -3.02 16.75 3.85
C ILE A 65 -4.50 16.42 3.80
N HIS A 66 -5.31 17.36 3.35
CA HIS A 66 -6.77 17.23 3.28
C HIS A 66 -7.29 17.59 1.88
N GLN A 67 -8.34 16.89 1.44
CA GLN A 67 -9.09 17.24 0.25
C GLN A 67 -10.58 16.89 0.47
N GLY A 68 -11.41 17.90 0.73
CA GLY A 68 -12.80 17.68 1.13
C GLY A 68 -12.86 16.93 2.45
N ASP A 69 -13.57 15.79 2.47
CA ASP A 69 -13.69 14.88 3.61
C ASP A 69 -12.58 13.81 3.66
N ALA A 70 -11.75 13.74 2.62
CA ALA A 70 -10.60 12.84 2.57
C ALA A 70 -9.37 13.47 3.23
N PHE A 71 -8.57 12.66 3.92
CA PHE A 71 -7.32 13.12 4.51
C PHE A 71 -6.28 12.00 4.61
N VAL A 72 -5.04 12.41 4.74
CA VAL A 72 -3.94 11.57 5.21
C VAL A 72 -3.07 12.39 6.16
N ALA A 73 -2.72 11.82 7.30
CA ALA A 73 -1.96 12.48 8.35
C ALA A 73 -0.89 11.56 8.92
N ALA A 74 0.23 12.13 9.32
CA ALA A 74 1.34 11.47 9.98
C ALA A 74 1.57 12.11 11.35
N PHE A 75 1.68 11.29 12.38
CA PHE A 75 1.95 11.69 13.76
C PHE A 75 3.25 11.05 14.25
N PRO A 76 4.16 11.76 14.92
CA PRO A 76 5.34 11.15 15.52
C PRO A 76 4.98 9.94 16.38
N ALA A 77 5.70 8.84 16.20
CA ALA A 77 5.48 7.61 16.97
C ALA A 77 6.81 6.87 17.18
N PRO A 78 6.90 5.99 18.18
CA PRO A 78 8.13 5.22 18.45
C PRO A 78 8.39 4.12 17.40
N ALA A 79 7.36 3.74 16.63
CA ALA A 79 7.45 2.73 15.57
C ALA A 79 6.48 3.08 14.43
N PRO A 80 6.72 2.57 13.20
CA PRO A 80 5.76 2.72 12.11
C PRO A 80 4.42 2.05 12.46
N ARG A 81 3.33 2.74 12.18
CA ARG A 81 1.97 2.21 12.29
C ARG A 81 1.11 2.85 11.21
N PHE A 82 0.19 2.10 10.68
CA PHE A 82 -0.73 2.55 9.63
C PHE A 82 -2.18 2.26 10.03
N THR A 83 -3.06 3.21 9.77
CA THR A 83 -4.51 3.04 9.91
C THR A 83 -5.18 3.61 8.67
N TYR A 84 -5.98 2.81 7.99
CA TYR A 84 -6.68 3.23 6.77
C TYR A 84 -8.17 3.01 6.90
N GLY A 85 -8.95 4.05 6.63
CA GLY A 85 -10.40 4.03 6.52
C GLY A 85 -10.86 4.30 5.09
N ILE A 86 -11.84 3.56 4.65
CA ILE A 86 -12.58 3.78 3.40
C ILE A 86 -14.06 3.93 3.71
N ASP A 87 -14.77 4.62 2.82
CA ASP A 87 -16.20 4.80 2.92
C ASP A 87 -16.81 4.91 1.52
N PHE A 88 -17.61 3.93 1.15
CA PHE A 88 -18.26 3.84 -0.13
C PHE A 88 -19.77 3.71 0.05
N ASP A 89 -20.55 4.39 -0.78
CA ASP A 89 -22.01 4.32 -0.76
C ASP A 89 -22.55 2.94 -1.22
N VAL A 90 -21.69 2.06 -1.72
CA VAL A 90 -22.04 0.68 -2.11
C VAL A 90 -21.99 -0.21 -0.87
N ALA A 91 -23.13 -0.77 -0.46
CA ALA A 91 -23.29 -1.54 0.78
C ALA A 91 -22.31 -2.73 0.92
N ALA A 92 -21.91 -3.36 -0.18
CA ALA A 92 -20.96 -4.48 -0.16
C ALA A 92 -19.52 -4.06 0.21
N ILE A 93 -19.20 -2.76 0.13
CA ILE A 93 -17.93 -2.18 0.59
C ILE A 93 -18.17 -1.43 1.88
N GLY A 94 -19.04 -0.41 1.87
CA GLY A 94 -19.42 0.39 3.02
C GLY A 94 -18.25 1.12 3.66
N ASN A 95 -18.36 1.33 4.98
CA ASN A 95 -17.31 1.91 5.81
C ASN A 95 -16.46 0.80 6.42
N GLN A 96 -15.17 0.79 6.10
CA GLN A 96 -14.22 -0.23 6.58
C GLN A 96 -12.97 0.45 7.11
N TRP A 97 -12.39 -0.17 8.14
CA TRP A 97 -11.12 0.26 8.73
C TRP A 97 -10.16 -0.91 8.90
N PHE A 98 -8.89 -0.61 8.73
CA PHE A 98 -7.82 -1.55 9.02
C PHE A 98 -6.64 -0.81 9.67
N SER A 99 -6.03 -1.43 10.69
CA SER A 99 -4.81 -0.94 11.32
C SER A 99 -3.76 -2.02 11.30
N TRP A 100 -2.55 -1.65 10.92
CA TRP A 100 -1.41 -2.56 10.86
C TRP A 100 -0.13 -1.85 11.32
N ALA A 101 0.75 -2.61 11.95
CA ALA A 101 2.10 -2.20 12.28
C ALA A 101 3.07 -3.28 11.80
N PRO A 102 4.21 -2.90 11.18
CA PRO A 102 5.23 -3.88 10.78
C PRO A 102 5.65 -4.75 11.95
N ASP A 103 5.72 -6.07 11.73
CA ASP A 103 6.29 -7.04 12.66
C ASP A 103 7.77 -7.28 12.32
N LEU A 104 8.54 -7.75 13.28
CA LEU A 104 9.94 -8.15 13.09
C LEU A 104 10.06 -9.31 12.08
N ASP A 105 9.06 -10.21 12.05
CA ASP A 105 8.92 -11.23 11.00
C ASP A 105 7.86 -10.83 9.97
N PRO A 106 8.26 -10.29 8.80
CA PRO A 106 7.31 -9.89 7.77
C PRO A 106 6.54 -11.06 7.13
N PHE A 107 6.97 -12.31 7.36
CA PHE A 107 6.30 -13.53 6.92
C PHE A 107 5.49 -14.22 8.03
N GLY A 108 5.56 -13.73 9.25
CA GLY A 108 4.80 -14.24 10.38
C GLY A 108 3.29 -14.01 10.25
N SER A 109 2.52 -14.53 11.19
CA SER A 109 1.05 -14.46 11.17
C SER A 109 0.48 -13.04 11.22
N ARG A 110 1.27 -12.06 11.67
CA ARG A 110 0.94 -10.62 11.69
C ARG A 110 1.82 -9.80 10.76
N GLY A 111 2.66 -10.46 9.96
CA GLY A 111 3.58 -9.83 9.03
C GLY A 111 2.87 -9.27 7.79
N PHE A 112 3.61 -8.48 7.01
CA PHE A 112 3.12 -7.92 5.75
C PHE A 112 2.59 -8.99 4.79
N ALA A 113 3.31 -10.11 4.68
CA ALA A 113 2.98 -11.20 3.76
C ALA A 113 1.61 -11.85 4.02
N THR A 114 1.12 -11.80 5.27
CA THR A 114 -0.14 -12.46 5.67
C THR A 114 -1.29 -11.48 5.86
N GLU A 115 -0.99 -10.28 6.37
CA GLU A 115 -2.03 -9.32 6.75
C GLU A 115 -2.36 -8.28 5.67
N VAL A 116 -1.39 -7.93 4.82
CA VAL A 116 -1.51 -6.83 3.86
C VAL A 116 -1.36 -7.32 2.41
N ALA A 117 -0.28 -8.03 2.12
CA ALA A 117 0.07 -8.42 0.76
C ALA A 117 -1.02 -9.18 -0.01
N PRO A 118 -1.84 -10.06 0.62
CA PRO A 118 -2.86 -10.80 -0.11
C PRO A 118 -4.07 -9.96 -0.55
N ALA A 119 -4.24 -8.74 -0.05
CA ALA A 119 -5.40 -7.90 -0.39
C ALA A 119 -5.34 -7.43 -1.85
N ARG A 120 -6.37 -7.78 -2.62
CA ARG A 120 -6.48 -7.46 -4.05
C ARG A 120 -7.02 -6.06 -4.28
N THR A 121 -6.56 -5.44 -5.37
CA THR A 121 -7.16 -4.20 -5.89
C THR A 121 -8.63 -4.41 -6.22
N PHE A 122 -9.41 -3.33 -6.16
CA PHE A 122 -10.84 -3.38 -6.38
C PHE A 122 -11.34 -2.17 -7.17
N GLY A 123 -12.50 -2.32 -7.79
CA GLY A 123 -13.19 -1.24 -8.48
C GLY A 123 -14.70 -1.45 -8.52
N LEU A 124 -15.44 -0.36 -8.78
CA LEU A 124 -16.87 -0.42 -9.02
C LEU A 124 -17.13 -0.76 -10.48
N ALA A 125 -18.08 -1.65 -10.77
CA ALA A 125 -18.34 -2.15 -12.11
C ALA A 125 -18.56 -1.03 -13.12
N HIS A 126 -19.36 -0.01 -12.78
CA HIS A 126 -19.61 1.13 -13.66
C HIS A 126 -18.34 1.97 -13.94
N GLN A 127 -17.41 2.08 -12.98
CA GLN A 127 -16.12 2.78 -13.16
C GLN A 127 -15.17 1.97 -14.04
N VAL A 128 -15.14 0.64 -13.86
CA VAL A 128 -14.33 -0.27 -14.69
C VAL A 128 -14.72 -0.14 -16.16
N GLU A 129 -16.01 -0.09 -16.48
CA GLU A 129 -16.49 0.10 -17.84
C GLU A 129 -16.05 1.46 -18.44
N GLN A 130 -16.15 2.55 -17.68
CA GLN A 130 -15.72 3.88 -18.08
C GLN A 130 -14.20 3.94 -18.33
N LEU A 131 -13.40 3.33 -17.44
CA LEU A 131 -11.94 3.29 -17.57
C LEU A 131 -11.51 2.49 -18.82
N ARG A 132 -12.16 1.35 -19.08
CA ARG A 132 -11.92 0.58 -20.30
C ARG A 132 -12.27 1.36 -21.57
N ALA A 133 -13.41 2.04 -21.58
CA ALA A 133 -13.82 2.89 -22.69
C ALA A 133 -12.82 4.04 -22.96
N SER A 134 -12.14 4.51 -21.92
CA SER A 134 -11.07 5.53 -21.99
C SER A 134 -9.69 4.96 -22.35
N GLY A 135 -9.57 3.65 -22.65
CA GLY A 135 -8.30 3.00 -22.99
C GLY A 135 -7.41 2.68 -21.79
N LEU A 136 -7.93 2.82 -20.56
CA LEU A 136 -7.25 2.46 -19.33
C LEU A 136 -7.60 1.02 -18.90
N ILE A 137 -6.84 0.46 -17.94
CA ILE A 137 -7.05 -0.88 -17.36
C ILE A 137 -7.29 -1.99 -18.40
N GLN A 138 -6.62 -1.91 -19.57
CA GLN A 138 -6.81 -2.87 -20.69
C GLN A 138 -6.53 -4.32 -20.29
N GLY A 139 -5.64 -4.57 -19.31
CA GLY A 139 -5.33 -5.88 -18.74
C GLY A 139 -6.21 -6.28 -17.55
N GLY A 140 -7.10 -5.38 -17.09
CA GLY A 140 -7.97 -5.63 -15.92
C GLY A 140 -9.06 -6.65 -16.23
N ASN A 141 -9.18 -7.67 -15.38
CA ASN A 141 -10.23 -8.70 -15.48
C ASN A 141 -10.61 -9.19 -14.06
N LEU A 142 -11.54 -10.15 -13.98
CA LEU A 142 -11.99 -10.68 -12.69
C LEU A 142 -10.97 -11.58 -11.97
N ASP A 143 -9.85 -11.94 -12.64
CA ASP A 143 -8.78 -12.73 -12.02
C ASP A 143 -7.76 -11.83 -11.30
N ASN A 144 -7.68 -10.54 -11.68
CA ASN A 144 -6.68 -9.62 -11.16
C ASN A 144 -7.24 -8.33 -10.50
N ALA A 145 -8.55 -8.27 -10.28
CA ALA A 145 -9.18 -7.21 -9.50
C ALA A 145 -10.52 -7.70 -8.93
N LEU A 146 -10.86 -7.27 -7.73
CA LEU A 146 -12.21 -7.42 -7.19
C LEU A 146 -13.13 -6.39 -7.85
N VAL A 147 -14.26 -6.83 -8.37
CA VAL A 147 -15.25 -5.94 -8.99
C VAL A 147 -16.54 -5.98 -8.19
N CYS A 148 -16.96 -4.80 -7.70
CA CYS A 148 -18.20 -4.64 -6.98
C CYS A 148 -19.28 -4.07 -7.92
N GLY A 149 -20.35 -4.82 -8.11
CA GLY A 149 -21.57 -4.38 -8.78
C GLY A 149 -22.60 -3.82 -7.79
N ASP A 150 -23.77 -3.46 -8.30
CA ASP A 150 -24.85 -2.85 -7.51
C ASP A 150 -25.38 -3.80 -6.41
N THR A 151 -25.33 -5.10 -6.63
CA THR A 151 -25.85 -6.12 -5.71
C THR A 151 -24.78 -6.84 -4.88
N GLY A 152 -23.51 -6.50 -5.09
CA GLY A 152 -22.38 -7.12 -4.39
C GLY A 152 -21.19 -7.46 -5.28
N TRP A 153 -20.29 -8.28 -4.77
CA TRP A 153 -19.08 -8.69 -5.47
C TRP A 153 -19.38 -9.63 -6.64
N LEU A 154 -18.78 -9.36 -7.80
CA LEU A 154 -18.93 -10.19 -9.00
C LEU A 154 -18.04 -11.43 -8.99
N ASN A 155 -16.95 -11.39 -8.24
CA ASN A 155 -15.94 -12.46 -8.17
C ASN A 155 -15.55 -12.84 -6.73
N PRO A 156 -16.51 -13.19 -5.84
CA PRO A 156 -16.21 -13.71 -4.51
C PRO A 156 -15.49 -15.07 -4.59
N PRO A 157 -14.87 -15.55 -3.48
CA PRO A 157 -14.86 -14.92 -2.16
C PRO A 157 -13.78 -13.83 -2.00
N LEU A 158 -14.00 -12.94 -1.04
CA LEU A 158 -12.95 -12.07 -0.54
C LEU A 158 -11.96 -12.88 0.29
N ARG A 159 -10.70 -12.45 0.29
CA ARG A 159 -9.64 -13.04 1.13
C ARG A 159 -9.72 -12.58 2.58
N PHE A 160 -10.30 -11.40 2.80
CA PHE A 160 -10.56 -10.80 4.13
C PHE A 160 -11.90 -10.09 4.10
N ASP A 161 -12.61 -10.02 5.23
CA ASP A 161 -13.87 -9.28 5.34
C ASP A 161 -13.72 -7.80 5.01
N ASN A 162 -12.54 -7.23 5.28
CA ASN A 162 -12.17 -5.86 4.99
C ASN A 162 -11.05 -5.76 3.92
N GLU A 163 -11.07 -6.64 2.93
CA GLU A 163 -10.05 -6.69 1.87
C GLU A 163 -9.86 -5.34 1.16
N PRO A 164 -10.91 -4.57 0.82
CA PRO A 164 -10.75 -3.23 0.25
C PRO A 164 -9.94 -2.26 1.12
N ALA A 165 -10.20 -2.21 2.42
CA ALA A 165 -9.43 -1.33 3.32
C ALA A 165 -7.96 -1.78 3.47
N ARG A 166 -7.71 -3.09 3.48
CA ARG A 166 -6.35 -3.65 3.48
C ARG A 166 -5.60 -3.32 2.18
N HIS A 167 -6.28 -3.39 1.04
CA HIS A 167 -5.67 -3.02 -0.22
C HIS A 167 -5.32 -1.53 -0.26
N LYS A 168 -6.20 -0.65 0.21
CA LYS A 168 -5.87 0.78 0.29
C LYS A 168 -4.70 1.07 1.23
N MET A 169 -4.50 0.26 2.27
CA MET A 169 -3.30 0.32 3.10
C MET A 169 -2.06 -0.18 2.35
N LEU A 170 -2.17 -1.23 1.54
CA LEU A 170 -1.10 -1.72 0.67
C LEU A 170 -0.63 -0.59 -0.26
N ASP A 171 -1.57 0.10 -0.94
CA ASP A 171 -1.29 1.26 -1.78
C ASP A 171 -0.53 2.36 -1.02
N LEU A 172 -0.99 2.70 0.19
CA LEU A 172 -0.36 3.72 1.03
C LEU A 172 1.09 3.35 1.38
N ILE A 173 1.35 2.10 1.74
CA ILE A 173 2.70 1.62 2.06
C ILE A 173 3.61 1.73 0.82
N GLY A 174 3.10 1.33 -0.35
CA GLY A 174 3.83 1.43 -1.61
C GLY A 174 4.17 2.87 -1.98
N ASP A 175 3.19 3.77 -1.92
CA ASP A 175 3.38 5.19 -2.23
C ASP A 175 4.35 5.88 -1.26
N LEU A 176 4.27 5.59 0.05
CA LEU A 176 5.17 6.16 1.05
C LEU A 176 6.58 5.56 1.02
N SER A 177 6.78 4.40 0.38
CA SER A 177 8.11 3.82 0.19
C SER A 177 9.02 4.70 -0.67
N LEU A 178 8.46 5.62 -1.46
CA LEU A 178 9.18 6.65 -2.22
C LEU A 178 10.01 7.59 -1.32
N LEU A 179 9.76 7.62 -0.01
CA LEU A 179 10.61 8.29 0.98
C LEU A 179 11.96 7.58 1.20
N GLY A 180 12.16 6.38 0.64
CA GLY A 180 13.33 5.54 0.85
C GLY A 180 13.25 4.66 2.10
N SER A 181 12.67 5.16 3.19
CA SER A 181 12.34 4.36 4.38
C SER A 181 11.03 4.83 5.00
N LEU A 182 10.27 3.89 5.56
CA LEU A 182 9.05 4.23 6.28
C LEU A 182 9.43 4.93 7.61
N PRO A 183 8.84 6.11 7.89
CA PRO A 183 9.21 6.88 9.08
C PRO A 183 8.65 6.26 10.36
N LEU A 184 9.27 6.55 11.50
CA LEU A 184 8.71 6.29 12.81
C LEU A 184 7.55 7.26 13.06
N ALA A 185 6.39 6.87 12.54
CA ALA A 185 5.16 7.67 12.58
C ALA A 185 3.93 6.75 12.59
N HIS A 186 2.84 7.23 13.16
CA HIS A 186 1.51 6.67 12.93
C HIS A 186 0.88 7.42 11.75
N ILE A 187 0.71 6.74 10.64
CA ILE A 187 0.05 7.26 9.44
C ILE A 187 -1.43 6.89 9.50
N VAL A 188 -2.30 7.88 9.40
CA VAL A 188 -3.76 7.70 9.37
C VAL A 188 -4.30 8.26 8.07
N ALA A 189 -4.99 7.44 7.29
CA ALA A 189 -5.62 7.81 6.04
C ALA A 189 -7.12 7.53 6.06
N TYR A 190 -7.91 8.42 5.49
CA TYR A 190 -9.34 8.22 5.30
C TYR A 190 -9.75 8.70 3.90
N LYS A 191 -10.38 7.81 3.12
CA LYS A 191 -10.82 8.08 1.74
C LYS A 191 -9.70 8.62 0.83
N ALA A 192 -8.44 8.42 1.22
CA ALA A 192 -7.29 8.99 0.54
C ALA A 192 -7.04 8.32 -0.82
N SER A 193 -6.37 9.06 -1.69
CA SER A 193 -5.96 8.63 -3.03
C SER A 193 -4.44 8.58 -3.14
N HIS A 194 -3.90 7.96 -4.20
CA HIS A 194 -2.46 8.01 -4.52
C HIS A 194 -1.93 9.44 -4.58
N ARG A 195 -2.75 10.39 -5.07
CA ARG A 195 -2.39 11.81 -5.07
C ARG A 195 -2.16 12.32 -3.65
N LEU A 196 -3.08 12.08 -2.72
CA LEU A 196 -2.93 12.50 -1.32
C LEU A 196 -1.76 11.81 -0.63
N HIS A 197 -1.51 10.53 -0.94
CA HIS A 197 -0.32 9.80 -0.44
C HIS A 197 0.98 10.47 -0.94
N GLY A 198 1.05 10.81 -2.23
CA GLY A 198 2.20 11.50 -2.81
C GLY A 198 2.41 12.91 -2.25
N GLU A 199 1.31 13.67 -2.05
CA GLU A 199 1.35 14.99 -1.41
C GLU A 199 1.84 14.89 0.05
N LEU A 200 1.38 13.87 0.80
CA LEU A 200 1.91 13.59 2.14
C LEU A 200 3.40 13.24 2.09
N ALA A 201 3.82 12.34 1.20
CA ALA A 201 5.22 11.96 1.06
C ALA A 201 6.10 13.21 0.81
N ALA A 202 5.70 14.09 -0.09
CA ALA A 202 6.42 15.34 -0.36
C ALA A 202 6.47 16.26 0.86
N ALA A 203 5.37 16.38 1.61
CA ALA A 203 5.28 17.21 2.80
C ALA A 203 6.08 16.65 4.00
N LEU A 204 6.28 15.33 4.04
CA LEU A 204 7.08 14.67 5.07
C LEU A 204 8.58 14.94 4.93
N VAL A 205 9.10 15.07 3.71
CA VAL A 205 10.56 15.23 3.45
C VAL A 205 11.20 16.28 4.37
N PRO A 206 10.72 17.54 4.46
CA PRO A 206 11.32 18.55 5.34
C PRO A 206 11.06 18.33 6.84
N ALA A 207 10.10 17.45 7.20
CA ALA A 207 9.75 17.15 8.59
C ALA A 207 10.46 15.91 9.15
N LEU A 208 11.19 15.18 8.29
CA LEU A 208 11.94 13.99 8.70
C LEU A 208 13.33 14.38 9.21
N VAL A 209 13.70 13.79 10.34
CA VAL A 209 15.05 13.85 10.92
C VAL A 209 15.63 12.44 10.88
N TYR A 210 16.81 12.31 10.32
CA TYR A 210 17.51 11.03 10.21
C TYR A 210 18.52 10.90 11.33
N GLY A 211 18.44 9.79 12.08
CA GLY A 211 19.39 9.41 13.12
C GLY A 211 20.23 8.20 12.73
N ASP A 212 21.35 8.02 13.41
CA ASP A 212 22.19 6.82 13.29
C ASP A 212 21.37 5.58 13.72
N GLY A 213 21.32 4.57 12.87
CA GLY A 213 20.41 3.41 12.91
C GLY A 213 20.41 2.53 14.17
N THR A 214 20.53 3.10 15.37
CA THR A 214 20.26 2.44 16.64
C THR A 214 18.84 2.74 17.08
N LEU A 215 17.96 1.71 17.02
CA LEU A 215 16.68 1.68 17.72
C LEU A 215 16.91 1.38 19.21
#